data_b14eaa839e8d528d9c66639ab8221f8c
#
_entry.id   b14eaa839e8d528d9c66639ab8221f8c
#
_cell.length_a   1.000
_cell.length_b   1.000
_cell.length_c   1.000
_cell.angle_alpha   90.00
_cell.angle_beta   90.00
_cell.angle_gamma   90.00
#
_symmetry.space_group_name_H-M   'P 1'
#
loop_
_entity.id
_entity.type
_entity.pdbx_description
1 polymer ?
#
loop_
_entity_poly.entity_id
_entity_poly.type
_entity_poly.pdbx_seq_one_letter_code
_entity_poly.pdbx_strand_id
1 'polypeptide(L)'
;HIVNLGDMIEGRIHLRLRLNSRIDVVTQTIEVAELLANFIASLSTFLEIEYYDTLDNHSRIEPKLHDSLDLESLVRVITWFLKERLKDIPTIHFNDNTKGDDVISFECLGHHICAVHGDKDKPENVVSNMSLMTQQYYDLALTAHRHHFQANEMNRTIMLSNSSLMGTDDFAQ
;
A
#
# COMPACT_ATOMS: atom_id res chain seq x y z
N HIS A 1 2.54 1.41 14.02
CA HIS A 1 1.83 1.63 12.76
C HIS A 1 2.21 0.55 11.74
N ILE A 2 1.24 0.02 11.02
CA ILE A 2 1.42 -0.82 9.84
C ILE A 2 0.93 0.00 8.65
N VAL A 3 1.82 0.27 7.70
CA VAL A 3 1.51 1.03 6.50
C VAL A 3 1.67 0.12 5.29
N ASN A 4 0.55 -0.30 4.74
CA ASN A 4 0.51 -1.12 3.53
C ASN A 4 0.58 -0.23 2.30
N LEU A 5 1.67 -0.36 1.55
CA LEU A 5 1.96 0.48 0.39
C LEU A 5 1.44 -0.10 -0.94
N GLY A 6 0.61 -1.13 -0.90
CA GLY A 6 0.04 -1.77 -2.10
C GLY A 6 0.88 -2.90 -2.67
N ASP A 7 0.53 -3.32 -3.89
CA ASP A 7 1.12 -4.46 -4.62
C ASP A 7 1.12 -5.78 -3.83
N MET A 8 0.05 -5.97 -3.05
CA MET A 8 -0.15 -7.18 -2.24
C MET A 8 -0.41 -8.43 -3.09
N ILE A 9 -0.87 -8.24 -4.31
CA ILE A 9 -1.17 -9.29 -5.28
C ILE A 9 -0.52 -8.99 -6.62
N GLU A 10 -0.25 -10.02 -7.41
CA GLU A 10 0.20 -9.90 -8.80
C GLU A 10 -0.87 -9.24 -9.68
N GLY A 11 -2.13 -9.56 -9.41
CA GLY A 11 -3.26 -8.99 -10.10
C GLY A 11 -3.41 -9.48 -11.54
N ARG A 12 -3.97 -8.59 -12.39
CA ARG A 12 -4.35 -8.90 -13.78
C ARG A 12 -3.66 -8.05 -14.84
N ILE A 13 -2.89 -7.05 -14.44
CA ILE A 13 -2.39 -6.01 -15.36
C ILE A 13 -1.33 -6.52 -16.33
N HIS A 14 -0.58 -7.55 -15.96
CA HIS A 14 0.46 -8.14 -16.79
C HIS A 14 0.03 -9.52 -17.31
N LEU A 15 -0.32 -9.62 -18.59
CA LEU A 15 -0.79 -10.87 -19.20
C LEU A 15 0.22 -12.02 -19.03
N ARG A 16 1.53 -11.75 -19.21
CA ARG A 16 2.60 -12.75 -19.07
C ARG A 16 2.63 -13.34 -17.66
N LEU A 17 2.59 -12.48 -16.65
CA LEU A 17 2.61 -12.90 -15.26
C LEU A 17 1.33 -13.67 -14.92
N ARG A 18 0.18 -13.19 -15.36
CA ARG A 18 -1.11 -13.86 -15.19
C ARG A 18 -1.12 -15.28 -15.79
N LEU A 19 -0.53 -15.49 -16.98
CA LEU A 19 -0.46 -16.82 -17.62
C LEU A 19 0.54 -17.76 -16.93
N ASN A 20 1.56 -17.23 -16.28
CA ASN A 20 2.58 -17.98 -15.56
C ASN A 20 2.28 -18.15 -14.07
N SER A 21 1.32 -17.40 -13.53
CA SER A 21 0.93 -17.50 -12.12
C SER A 21 0.32 -18.89 -11.84
N ARG A 22 0.70 -19.47 -10.71
CA ARG A 22 0.16 -20.77 -10.24
C ARG A 22 -1.25 -20.65 -9.67
N ILE A 23 -1.63 -19.44 -9.26
CA ILE A 23 -2.92 -19.15 -8.65
C ILE A 23 -3.58 -17.97 -9.35
N ASP A 24 -4.89 -18.02 -9.50
CA ASP A 24 -5.68 -16.94 -10.09
C ASP A 24 -5.81 -15.74 -9.13
N VAL A 25 -6.25 -14.61 -9.66
CA VAL A 25 -6.36 -13.35 -8.89
C VAL A 25 -7.32 -13.43 -7.71
N VAL A 26 -8.37 -14.24 -7.80
CA VAL A 26 -9.32 -14.40 -6.69
C VAL A 26 -8.65 -15.14 -5.54
N THR A 27 -7.94 -16.23 -5.87
CA THR A 27 -7.15 -16.99 -4.88
C THR A 27 -6.05 -16.13 -4.27
N GLN A 28 -5.31 -15.34 -5.08
CA GLN A 28 -4.33 -14.38 -4.57
C GLN A 28 -4.94 -13.42 -3.54
N THR A 29 -6.13 -12.86 -3.85
CA THR A 29 -6.83 -11.93 -2.96
C THR A 29 -7.23 -12.57 -1.64
N ILE A 30 -7.76 -13.80 -1.68
CA ILE A 30 -8.16 -14.55 -0.49
C ILE A 30 -6.94 -14.89 0.37
N GLU A 31 -5.89 -15.46 -0.23
CA GLU A 31 -4.70 -15.91 0.50
C GLU A 31 -3.95 -14.75 1.15
N VAL A 32 -3.79 -13.61 0.45
CA VAL A 32 -3.13 -12.44 1.05
C VAL A 32 -3.97 -11.82 2.16
N ALA A 33 -5.29 -11.78 2.01
CA ALA A 33 -6.18 -11.27 3.06
C ALA A 33 -6.09 -12.11 4.35
N GLU A 34 -6.11 -13.44 4.22
CA GLU A 34 -5.91 -14.35 5.36
C GLU A 34 -4.51 -14.24 5.97
N LEU A 35 -3.47 -14.15 5.13
CA LEU A 35 -2.10 -13.97 5.59
C LEU A 35 -1.94 -12.70 6.43
N LEU A 36 -2.44 -11.57 5.92
CA LEU A 36 -2.39 -10.30 6.62
C LEU A 36 -3.22 -10.31 7.90
N ALA A 37 -4.43 -10.89 7.88
CA ALA A 37 -5.26 -11.01 9.07
C ALA A 37 -4.53 -11.79 10.18
N ASN A 38 -3.93 -12.93 9.85
CA ASN A 38 -3.18 -13.73 10.79
C ASN A 38 -1.92 -13.00 11.32
N PHE A 39 -1.20 -12.30 10.44
CA PHE A 39 -0.04 -11.50 10.81
C PHE A 39 -0.41 -10.37 11.78
N ILE A 40 -1.44 -9.57 11.44
CA ILE A 40 -1.91 -8.46 12.27
C ILE A 40 -2.44 -8.97 13.61
N ALA A 41 -3.25 -10.04 13.61
CA ALA A 41 -3.75 -10.67 14.84
C ALA A 41 -2.62 -11.16 15.75
N SER A 42 -1.57 -11.74 15.18
CA SER A 42 -0.40 -12.19 15.93
C SER A 42 0.33 -11.03 16.59
N LEU A 43 0.54 -9.92 15.86
CA LEU A 43 1.18 -8.72 16.41
C LEU A 43 0.33 -8.06 17.50
N SER A 44 -0.99 -8.06 17.36
CA SER A 44 -1.93 -7.43 18.31
C SER A 44 -1.95 -8.08 19.70
N THR A 45 -1.35 -9.27 19.84
CA THR A 45 -1.23 -9.92 21.16
C THR A 45 -0.29 -9.17 22.11
N PHE A 46 0.59 -8.31 21.60
CA PHE A 46 1.58 -7.55 22.37
C PHE A 46 1.78 -6.11 21.91
N LEU A 47 1.08 -5.67 20.85
CA LEU A 47 1.14 -4.30 20.33
C LEU A 47 -0.26 -3.75 20.08
N GLU A 48 -0.45 -2.47 20.30
CA GLU A 48 -1.55 -1.70 19.74
C GLU A 48 -1.22 -1.31 18.31
N ILE A 49 -2.14 -1.54 17.37
CA ILE A 49 -1.88 -1.46 15.93
C ILE A 49 -2.75 -0.40 15.30
N GLU A 50 -2.11 0.55 14.64
CA GLU A 50 -2.71 1.48 13.70
C GLU A 50 -2.41 1.00 12.27
N TYR A 51 -3.45 0.60 11.53
CA TYR A 51 -3.33 0.08 10.18
C TYR A 51 -3.80 1.09 9.16
N TYR A 52 -3.00 1.24 8.11
CA TYR A 52 -3.25 2.09 6.93
C TYR A 52 -2.98 1.32 5.66
N ASP A 53 -3.74 1.62 4.60
CA ASP A 53 -3.46 1.11 3.26
C ASP A 53 -3.69 2.16 2.17
N THR A 54 -3.12 1.92 1.01
CA THR A 54 -3.28 2.76 -0.18
C THR A 54 -3.69 1.91 -1.38
N LEU A 55 -4.36 2.53 -2.34
CA LEU A 55 -4.62 1.92 -3.63
C LEU A 55 -3.31 1.74 -4.41
N ASP A 56 -3.27 0.73 -5.28
CA ASP A 56 -2.13 0.37 -6.11
C ASP A 56 -2.56 0.04 -7.55
N ASN A 57 -1.59 -0.14 -8.44
CA ASN A 57 -1.86 -0.45 -9.83
C ASN A 57 -2.11 -1.95 -10.09
N HIS A 58 -1.58 -2.87 -9.29
CA HIS A 58 -1.75 -4.31 -9.47
C HIS A 58 -3.14 -4.81 -9.07
N SER A 59 -3.77 -4.17 -8.10
CA SER A 59 -5.08 -4.57 -7.56
C SER A 59 -6.27 -4.07 -8.37
N ARG A 60 -6.07 -3.27 -9.43
CA ARG A 60 -7.19 -2.79 -10.26
C ARG A 60 -7.87 -3.93 -11.02
N ILE A 61 -9.20 -3.87 -11.13
CA ILE A 61 -10.00 -4.91 -11.79
C ILE A 61 -9.81 -4.86 -13.30
N GLU A 62 -9.83 -3.65 -13.90
CA GLU A 62 -9.60 -3.47 -15.33
C GLU A 62 -8.10 -3.35 -15.62
N PRO A 63 -7.51 -4.26 -16.44
CA PRO A 63 -6.08 -4.22 -16.74
C PRO A 63 -5.62 -2.96 -17.48
N LYS A 64 -6.47 -2.37 -18.33
CA LYS A 64 -6.13 -1.16 -19.08
C LYS A 64 -6.35 0.06 -18.21
N LEU A 65 -5.28 0.83 -17.98
CA LEU A 65 -5.30 1.99 -17.10
C LEU A 65 -6.38 3.03 -17.46
N HIS A 66 -6.56 3.32 -18.75
CA HIS A 66 -7.53 4.34 -19.20
C HIS A 66 -9.01 3.89 -19.12
N ASP A 67 -9.26 2.61 -18.94
CA ASP A 67 -10.59 2.03 -18.74
C ASP A 67 -10.87 1.72 -17.26
N SER A 68 -9.85 1.87 -16.39
CA SER A 68 -9.90 1.55 -14.96
C SER A 68 -10.50 2.69 -14.15
N LEU A 69 -11.34 2.36 -13.19
CA LEU A 69 -11.79 3.28 -12.15
C LEU A 69 -10.96 3.04 -10.88
N ASP A 70 -10.42 4.10 -10.28
CA ASP A 70 -9.52 3.99 -9.11
C ASP A 70 -10.15 3.19 -7.96
N LEU A 71 -11.45 3.34 -7.73
CA LEU A 71 -12.16 2.62 -6.67
C LEU A 71 -12.53 1.17 -7.02
N GLU A 72 -12.33 0.73 -8.27
CA GLU A 72 -12.46 -0.68 -8.66
C GLU A 72 -11.15 -1.43 -8.41
N SER A 73 -10.80 -1.55 -7.13
CA SER A 73 -9.56 -2.15 -6.66
C SER A 73 -9.81 -3.29 -5.66
N LEU A 74 -9.07 -4.37 -5.82
CA LEU A 74 -9.10 -5.53 -4.90
C LEU A 74 -8.51 -5.21 -3.53
N VAL A 75 -7.69 -4.16 -3.38
CA VAL A 75 -7.27 -3.64 -2.06
C VAL A 75 -8.48 -3.41 -1.18
N ARG A 76 -9.56 -2.81 -1.71
CA ARG A 76 -10.77 -2.53 -0.94
C ARG A 76 -11.46 -3.80 -0.43
N VAL A 77 -11.40 -4.88 -1.19
CA VAL A 77 -11.92 -6.20 -0.76
C VAL A 77 -11.06 -6.76 0.36
N ILE A 78 -9.73 -6.69 0.21
CA ILE A 78 -8.78 -7.13 1.24
C ILE A 78 -8.99 -6.34 2.53
N THR A 79 -9.05 -5.01 2.45
CA THR A 79 -9.26 -4.13 3.61
C THR A 79 -10.60 -4.38 4.30
N TRP A 80 -11.66 -4.54 3.51
CA TRP A 80 -12.97 -4.92 4.05
C TRP A 80 -12.91 -6.25 4.81
N PHE A 81 -12.26 -7.27 4.22
CA PHE A 81 -12.07 -8.56 4.88
C PHE A 81 -11.28 -8.43 6.19
N LEU A 82 -10.19 -7.66 6.21
CA LEU A 82 -9.40 -7.42 7.42
C LEU A 82 -10.24 -6.76 8.51
N LYS A 83 -11.01 -5.72 8.17
CA LYS A 83 -11.92 -5.05 9.10
C LYS A 83 -12.94 -6.02 9.69
N GLU A 84 -13.57 -6.86 8.88
CA GLU A 84 -14.54 -7.85 9.34
C GLU A 84 -13.90 -8.99 10.15
N ARG A 85 -12.73 -9.47 9.73
CA ARG A 85 -12.03 -10.59 10.35
C ARG A 85 -11.45 -10.23 11.73
N LEU A 86 -11.06 -8.98 11.92
CA LEU A 86 -10.33 -8.50 13.09
C LEU A 86 -11.16 -7.55 13.99
N LYS A 87 -12.44 -7.31 13.68
CA LYS A 87 -13.33 -6.34 14.37
C LYS A 87 -13.45 -6.53 15.87
N ASP A 88 -13.29 -7.76 16.35
CA ASP A 88 -13.43 -8.09 17.77
C ASP A 88 -12.11 -7.96 18.57
N ILE A 89 -11.02 -7.52 17.91
CA ILE A 89 -9.72 -7.30 18.56
C ILE A 89 -9.56 -5.80 18.85
N PRO A 90 -9.71 -5.36 20.11
CA PRO A 90 -9.79 -3.94 20.47
C PRO A 90 -8.46 -3.18 20.33
N THR A 91 -7.34 -3.88 20.16
CA THR A 91 -6.01 -3.30 19.98
C THR A 91 -5.66 -3.06 18.52
N ILE A 92 -6.62 -3.25 17.58
CA ILE A 92 -6.41 -3.01 16.15
C ILE A 92 -7.32 -1.87 15.69
N HIS A 93 -6.72 -0.83 15.13
CA HIS A 93 -7.42 0.35 14.61
C HIS A 93 -7.17 0.48 13.12
N PHE A 94 -8.24 0.44 12.33
CA PHE A 94 -8.19 0.68 10.89
C PHE A 94 -8.46 2.15 10.61
N ASN A 95 -7.54 2.81 9.94
CA ASN A 95 -7.62 4.24 9.64
C ASN A 95 -8.02 4.46 8.17
N ASP A 96 -9.02 5.30 7.96
CA ASP A 96 -9.44 5.69 6.63
C ASP A 96 -8.59 6.87 6.13
N ASN A 97 -8.27 6.87 4.83
CA ASN A 97 -7.54 7.96 4.20
C ASN A 97 -8.44 9.21 4.09
N THR A 98 -7.98 10.33 4.64
CA THR A 98 -8.76 11.59 4.68
C THR A 98 -8.33 12.62 3.64
N LYS A 99 -7.21 12.38 2.95
CA LYS A 99 -6.61 13.31 1.97
C LYS A 99 -6.73 12.85 0.52
N GLY A 100 -7.31 11.69 0.29
CA GLY A 100 -7.49 11.01 -0.99
C GLY A 100 -7.46 9.50 -0.76
N ASP A 101 -8.15 8.72 -1.58
CA ASP A 101 -8.27 7.26 -1.40
C ASP A 101 -6.91 6.53 -1.49
N ASP A 102 -5.93 7.15 -2.13
CA ASP A 102 -4.59 6.64 -2.36
C ASP A 102 -3.49 7.37 -1.55
N VAL A 103 -3.88 8.28 -0.64
CA VAL A 103 -2.95 9.08 0.16
C VAL A 103 -3.14 8.83 1.65
N ILE A 104 -2.16 8.21 2.25
CA ILE A 104 -2.07 8.04 3.70
C ILE A 104 -1.38 9.28 4.27
N SER A 105 -1.95 9.87 5.33
CA SER A 105 -1.36 10.99 6.06
C SER A 105 -1.69 10.88 7.54
N PHE A 106 -0.68 10.80 8.38
CA PHE A 106 -0.85 10.71 9.84
C PHE A 106 0.32 11.35 10.58
N GLU A 107 0.14 11.53 11.88
CA GLU A 107 1.19 11.99 12.80
C GLU A 107 1.65 10.85 13.69
N CYS A 108 2.96 10.71 13.87
CA CYS A 108 3.56 9.78 14.80
C CYS A 108 4.68 10.47 15.59
N LEU A 109 4.55 10.52 16.91
CA LEU A 109 5.53 11.14 17.82
C LEU A 109 5.91 12.59 17.47
N GLY A 110 4.96 13.36 16.96
CA GLY A 110 5.17 14.75 16.54
C GLY A 110 5.75 14.91 15.13
N HIS A 111 5.90 13.83 14.38
CA HIS A 111 6.35 13.83 12.99
C HIS A 111 5.18 13.57 12.04
N HIS A 112 5.08 14.36 11.00
CA HIS A 112 4.10 14.17 9.94
C HIS A 112 4.60 13.20 8.89
N ILE A 113 3.82 12.17 8.63
CA ILE A 113 4.18 11.09 7.72
C ILE A 113 3.13 11.02 6.61
N CYS A 114 3.58 10.96 5.36
CA CYS A 114 2.73 10.59 4.24
C CYS A 114 3.19 9.29 3.61
N ALA A 115 2.24 8.60 2.98
CA ALA A 115 2.56 7.40 2.22
C ALA A 115 1.64 7.29 1.00
N VAL A 116 2.21 6.85 -0.11
CA VAL A 116 1.51 6.57 -1.37
C VAL A 116 2.14 5.34 -2.01
N HIS A 117 1.42 4.67 -2.91
CA HIS A 117 1.99 3.56 -3.65
C HIS A 117 3.18 4.00 -4.52
N GLY A 118 3.06 5.07 -5.28
CA GLY A 118 4.15 5.66 -6.05
C GLY A 118 4.10 5.38 -7.56
N ASP A 119 3.00 4.83 -8.08
CA ASP A 119 2.78 4.59 -9.51
C ASP A 119 2.35 5.85 -10.29
N LYS A 120 1.71 6.80 -9.61
CA LYS A 120 1.16 8.02 -10.22
C LYS A 120 2.17 9.16 -10.38
N ASP A 121 3.25 9.14 -9.60
CA ASP A 121 4.23 10.22 -9.55
C ASP A 121 5.65 9.75 -9.86
N LYS A 122 6.45 10.64 -10.44
CA LYS A 122 7.90 10.45 -10.47
C LYS A 122 8.47 10.62 -9.05
N PRO A 123 9.48 9.82 -8.64
CA PRO A 123 10.01 9.85 -7.28
C PRO A 123 10.39 11.25 -6.81
N GLU A 124 11.02 12.05 -7.69
CA GLU A 124 11.44 13.41 -7.40
C GLU A 124 10.29 14.39 -7.12
N ASN A 125 9.06 14.04 -7.49
CA ASN A 125 7.89 14.90 -7.34
C ASN A 125 6.96 14.46 -6.19
N VAL A 126 7.09 13.25 -5.67
CA VAL A 126 6.19 12.69 -4.66
C VAL A 126 6.04 13.63 -3.46
N VAL A 127 7.15 14.03 -2.84
CA VAL A 127 7.13 14.89 -1.64
C VAL A 127 6.47 16.23 -1.91
N SER A 128 6.82 16.89 -3.03
CA SER A 128 6.25 18.20 -3.38
C SER A 128 4.76 18.10 -3.73
N ASN A 129 4.36 17.07 -4.48
CA ASN A 129 2.96 16.86 -4.84
C ASN A 129 2.10 16.55 -3.62
N MET A 130 2.59 15.68 -2.71
CA MET A 130 1.89 15.40 -1.45
C MET A 130 1.74 16.66 -0.60
N SER A 131 2.80 17.45 -0.45
CA SER A 131 2.74 18.69 0.33
C SER A 131 1.77 19.71 -0.27
N LEU A 132 1.73 19.85 -1.59
CA LEU A 132 0.79 20.76 -2.27
C LEU A 132 -0.65 20.27 -2.16
N MET A 133 -0.89 18.98 -2.36
CA MET A 133 -2.23 18.38 -2.34
C MET A 133 -2.85 18.42 -0.93
N THR A 134 -2.05 18.14 0.09
CA THR A 134 -2.51 18.06 1.48
C THR A 134 -2.37 19.38 2.24
N GLN A 135 -1.64 20.37 1.67
CA GLN A 135 -1.25 21.63 2.30
C GLN A 135 -0.49 21.41 3.63
N GLN A 136 0.35 20.38 3.66
CA GLN A 136 1.11 19.98 4.83
C GLN A 136 2.56 19.66 4.46
N TYR A 137 3.50 20.01 5.36
CA TYR A 137 4.87 19.53 5.28
C TYR A 137 5.00 18.18 5.97
N TYR A 138 5.82 17.30 5.41
CA TYR A 138 6.07 15.97 5.91
C TYR A 138 7.53 15.78 6.30
N ASP A 139 7.77 15.10 7.42
CA ASP A 139 9.10 14.70 7.87
C ASP A 139 9.53 13.41 7.16
N LEU A 140 8.56 12.53 6.88
CA LEU A 140 8.78 11.23 6.26
C LEU A 140 7.75 10.98 5.15
N ALA A 141 8.22 10.56 3.99
CA ALA A 141 7.39 10.07 2.88
C ALA A 141 7.74 8.62 2.57
N LEU A 142 6.73 7.76 2.54
CA LEU A 142 6.87 6.33 2.25
C LEU A 142 6.30 6.03 0.86
N THR A 143 7.04 5.28 0.06
CA THR A 143 6.62 4.84 -1.29
C THR A 143 6.98 3.39 -1.54
N ALA A 144 6.39 2.78 -2.57
CA ALA A 144 6.70 1.45 -3.07
C ALA A 144 6.83 1.44 -4.60
N HIS A 145 6.17 0.52 -5.29
CA HIS A 145 6.05 0.40 -6.75
C HIS A 145 7.36 0.13 -7.52
N ARG A 146 8.48 0.69 -7.09
CA ARG A 146 9.77 0.64 -7.80
C ARG A 146 10.58 -0.63 -7.54
N HIS A 147 10.15 -1.45 -6.59
CA HIS A 147 10.77 -2.71 -6.17
C HIS A 147 12.22 -2.58 -5.67
N HIS A 148 12.74 -1.38 -5.49
CA HIS A 148 14.08 -1.11 -4.99
C HIS A 148 14.02 -0.26 -3.73
N PHE A 149 14.78 -0.67 -2.71
CA PHE A 149 14.97 0.18 -1.54
C PHE A 149 15.77 1.42 -1.90
N GLN A 150 15.23 2.58 -1.58
CA GLN A 150 15.90 3.87 -1.70
C GLN A 150 15.59 4.73 -0.48
N ALA A 151 16.59 5.47 -0.02
CA ALA A 151 16.45 6.49 1.01
C ALA A 151 17.05 7.79 0.47
N ASN A 152 16.23 8.82 0.34
CA ASN A 152 16.63 10.13 -0.19
C ASN A 152 16.13 11.24 0.73
N GLU A 153 16.89 12.31 0.87
CA GLU A 153 16.42 13.54 1.51
C GLU A 153 15.99 14.54 0.43
N MET A 154 14.77 15.03 0.55
CA MET A 154 14.17 15.99 -0.39
C MET A 154 13.48 17.11 0.40
N ASN A 155 14.02 18.34 0.34
CA ASN A 155 13.41 19.51 1.01
C ASN A 155 13.16 19.29 2.52
N ARG A 156 14.10 18.64 3.23
CA ARG A 156 14.01 18.22 4.65
C ARG A 156 13.05 17.05 4.93
N THR A 157 12.42 16.49 3.93
CA THR A 157 11.63 15.25 4.05
C THR A 157 12.53 14.07 3.73
N ILE A 158 12.55 13.07 4.59
CA ILE A 158 13.15 11.78 4.27
C ILE A 158 12.15 10.99 3.44
N MET A 159 12.51 10.62 2.23
CA MET A 159 11.71 9.72 1.39
C MET A 159 12.32 8.33 1.42
N LEU A 160 11.51 7.34 1.81
CA LEU A 160 11.86 5.93 1.78
C LEU A 160 11.00 5.21 0.73
N SER A 161 11.65 4.55 -0.22
CA SER A 161 10.99 3.62 -1.12
C SER A 161 11.23 2.20 -0.65
N ASN A 162 10.14 1.44 -0.49
CA ASN A 162 10.21 0.05 -0.05
C ASN A 162 10.61 -0.87 -1.21
N SER A 163 11.40 -1.90 -0.90
CA SER A 163 11.66 -2.99 -1.86
C SER A 163 10.49 -3.97 -1.90
N SER A 164 10.44 -4.79 -2.95
CA SER A 164 9.48 -5.88 -3.06
C SER A 164 9.81 -7.01 -2.08
N LEU A 165 8.77 -7.66 -1.54
CA LEU A 165 8.87 -8.93 -0.81
C LEU A 165 8.86 -10.14 -1.76
N MET A 166 8.66 -9.92 -3.06
CA MET A 166 8.68 -10.99 -4.06
C MET A 166 10.08 -11.63 -4.16
N GLY A 167 10.10 -12.92 -4.49
CA GLY A 167 11.31 -13.59 -4.97
C GLY A 167 11.81 -12.95 -6.28
N THR A 168 13.02 -13.30 -6.69
CA THR A 168 13.60 -12.84 -7.97
C THR A 168 12.75 -13.31 -9.14
N ASP A 169 12.21 -12.35 -9.88
CA ASP A 169 11.61 -12.54 -11.19
C ASP A 169 12.36 -11.70 -12.24
N ASP A 170 11.87 -11.71 -13.49
CA ASP A 170 12.47 -10.95 -14.60
C ASP A 170 12.43 -9.41 -14.36
N PHE A 171 11.67 -8.91 -13.38
CA PHE A 171 11.55 -7.49 -13.02
C PHE A 171 12.34 -7.11 -11.76
N ALA A 172 12.69 -8.09 -10.93
CA ALA A 172 13.40 -7.88 -9.66
C ALA A 172 14.93 -7.98 -9.78
N GLN A 173 15.46 -8.01 -11.00
CA GLN A 173 16.91 -8.05 -11.28
C GLN A 173 17.50 -6.65 -11.48
#